data_e17123edfd890816ebc34eda7e43acbe
#
_entry.id   e17123edfd890816ebc34eda7e43acbe
#
_cell.length_a   1.000
_cell.length_b   1.000
_cell.length_c   1.000
_cell.angle_alpha   90.00
_cell.angle_beta   90.00
_cell.angle_gamma   90.00
#
_symmetry.space_group_name_H-M   'P 1'
#
loop_
_entity.id
_entity.type
_entity.pdbx_description
1 polymer ?
#
loop_
_entity_poly.entity_id
_entity_poly.type
_entity_poly.pdbx_seq_one_letter_code
_entity_poly.pdbx_strand_id
1 'polypeptide(L)'
;LPMVIDHLAKPGIRDQSMDDWLPAFKAAARHGNVFCKLSGMITEADWANWTPADLQPYVEAALEHFGPSRCMYGSDWPVCELAGSYARAHAALRETLGELSGEESFEIFEGTARRFYGIAD
;
A
#
# COMPACT_ATOMS: atom_id res chain seq x y z
N LEU A 1 -0.82 -3.68 21.24
CA LEU A 1 -2.03 -3.65 20.41
C LEU A 1 -1.66 -3.44 18.94
N PRO A 2 -1.96 -4.39 18.04
CA PRO A 2 -1.71 -4.20 16.62
C PRO A 2 -2.55 -3.05 16.06
N MET A 3 -1.91 -2.23 15.22
CA MET A 3 -2.56 -1.11 14.54
C MET A 3 -2.20 -1.15 13.05
N VAL A 4 -3.12 -0.70 12.19
CA VAL A 4 -2.85 -0.61 10.76
C VAL A 4 -3.08 0.81 10.26
N ILE A 5 -2.11 1.31 9.49
CA ILE A 5 -2.23 2.58 8.78
C ILE A 5 -3.02 2.31 7.50
N ASP A 6 -4.21 2.91 7.41
CA ASP A 6 -5.04 2.75 6.23
C ASP A 6 -4.51 3.58 5.07
N HIS A 7 -4.55 3.03 3.86
CA HIS A 7 -4.22 3.75 2.63
C HIS A 7 -2.86 4.48 2.65
N LEU A 8 -1.82 3.87 3.21
CA LEU A 8 -0.48 4.45 3.35
C LEU A 8 -0.50 5.84 4.03
N ALA A 9 -1.50 6.14 4.85
CA ALA A 9 -1.72 7.47 5.45
C ALA A 9 -1.94 8.56 4.40
N LYS A 10 -2.49 8.20 3.24
CA LYS A 10 -2.90 9.12 2.15
C LYS A 10 -1.79 10.08 1.71
N PRO A 11 -0.69 9.58 1.15
CA PRO A 11 0.37 10.45 0.65
C PRO A 11 -0.10 11.28 -0.54
N GLY A 12 0.52 12.45 -0.75
CA GLY A 12 0.19 13.36 -1.85
C GLY A 12 0.69 12.86 -3.21
N ILE A 13 0.17 11.75 -3.69
CA ILE A 13 0.63 11.11 -4.93
C ILE A 13 0.42 11.99 -6.14
N ARG A 14 -0.72 12.66 -6.22
CA ARG A 14 -1.04 13.56 -7.34
C ARG A 14 0.07 14.58 -7.60
N ASP A 15 0.60 15.16 -6.53
CA ASP A 15 1.64 16.18 -6.61
C ASP A 15 3.04 15.60 -6.47
N GLN A 16 3.17 14.28 -6.38
CA GLN A 16 4.43 13.57 -6.12
C GLN A 16 5.18 14.12 -4.90
N SER A 17 4.40 14.49 -3.87
CA SER A 17 4.92 15.00 -2.63
C SER A 17 5.39 13.86 -1.73
N MET A 18 6.60 13.99 -1.17
CA MET A 18 7.17 13.00 -0.25
C MET A 18 7.53 13.63 1.09
N ASP A 19 7.96 14.88 1.09
CA ASP A 19 8.57 15.52 2.25
C ASP A 19 7.64 15.69 3.44
N ASP A 20 6.37 15.92 3.19
CA ASP A 20 5.36 16.09 4.25
C ASP A 20 4.90 14.75 4.83
N TRP A 21 5.03 13.69 4.07
CA TRP A 21 4.50 12.36 4.41
C TRP A 21 5.55 11.41 4.96
N LEU A 22 6.72 11.35 4.30
CA LEU A 22 7.73 10.32 4.55
C LEU A 22 8.27 10.32 5.99
N PRO A 23 8.61 11.47 6.61
CA PRO A 23 9.16 11.44 7.96
C PRO A 23 8.23 10.80 8.99
N ALA A 24 6.95 11.15 8.98
CA ALA A 24 5.96 10.57 9.90
C ALA A 24 5.69 9.11 9.58
N PHE A 25 5.65 8.75 8.30
CA PHE A 25 5.45 7.38 7.86
C PHE A 25 6.60 6.47 8.33
N LYS A 26 7.83 6.91 8.16
CA LYS A 26 9.02 6.21 8.66
C LYS A 26 9.00 6.05 10.18
N ALA A 27 8.61 7.10 10.88
CA ALA A 27 8.53 7.07 12.35
C ALA A 27 7.52 6.03 12.81
N ALA A 28 6.36 5.95 12.17
CA ALA A 28 5.35 4.95 12.49
C ALA A 28 5.87 3.52 12.25
N ALA A 29 6.65 3.31 11.19
CA ALA A 29 7.20 2.01 10.85
C ALA A 29 8.19 1.46 11.88
N ARG A 30 8.78 2.32 12.71
CA ARG A 30 9.68 1.90 13.79
C ARG A 30 8.99 1.09 14.88
N HIS A 31 7.66 1.20 14.96
CA HIS A 31 6.88 0.44 15.94
C HIS A 31 6.45 -0.89 15.33
N GLY A 32 6.97 -1.99 15.86
CA GLY A 32 6.74 -3.33 15.30
C GLY A 32 5.29 -3.78 15.28
N ASN A 33 4.42 -3.13 16.07
CA ASN A 33 2.99 -3.43 16.11
C ASN A 33 2.17 -2.62 15.10
N VAL A 34 2.82 -1.80 14.27
CA VAL A 34 2.14 -0.98 13.25
C VAL A 34 2.31 -1.64 11.87
N PHE A 35 1.20 -1.83 11.21
CA PHE A 35 1.09 -2.41 9.87
C PHE A 35 0.67 -1.33 8.88
N CYS A 36 0.82 -1.60 7.59
CA CYS A 36 0.49 -0.66 6.53
C CYS A 36 -0.39 -1.33 5.48
N LYS A 37 -1.47 -0.67 5.10
CA LYS A 37 -2.33 -1.14 4.03
C LYS A 37 -1.95 -0.49 2.71
N LEU A 38 -1.56 -1.31 1.73
CA LEU A 38 -1.26 -0.87 0.37
C LEU A 38 -2.58 -0.74 -0.39
N SER A 39 -3.24 0.38 -0.21
CA SER A 39 -4.59 0.62 -0.72
C SER A 39 -4.81 2.12 -0.94
N GLY A 40 -5.87 2.47 -1.65
CA GLY A 40 -6.31 3.86 -1.82
C GLY A 40 -5.33 4.76 -2.55
N MET A 41 -4.34 4.21 -3.23
CA MET A 41 -3.30 5.02 -3.87
C MET A 41 -3.80 5.77 -5.09
N ILE A 42 -4.57 5.12 -5.96
CA ILE A 42 -5.02 5.74 -7.19
C ILE A 42 -5.99 6.90 -6.94
N THR A 43 -6.71 6.87 -5.84
CA THR A 43 -7.61 7.97 -5.46
C THR A 43 -6.87 9.18 -4.93
N GLU A 44 -5.62 9.02 -4.51
CA GLU A 44 -4.73 10.12 -4.11
C GLU A 44 -3.86 10.60 -5.27
N ALA A 45 -3.92 9.93 -6.42
CA ALA A 45 -3.20 10.28 -7.64
C ALA A 45 -4.06 11.16 -8.55
N ASP A 46 -3.52 11.54 -9.71
CA ASP A 46 -4.31 12.23 -10.75
C ASP A 46 -5.29 11.22 -11.36
N TRP A 47 -6.55 11.35 -11.08
CA TRP A 47 -7.58 10.37 -11.46
C TRP A 47 -7.61 10.03 -12.95
N ALA A 48 -7.33 11.00 -13.80
CA ALA A 48 -7.41 10.83 -15.24
C ALA A 48 -6.09 10.38 -15.89
N ASN A 49 -4.96 10.70 -15.26
CA ASN A 49 -3.65 10.60 -15.93
C ASN A 49 -2.60 9.78 -15.14
N TRP A 50 -2.96 9.20 -14.00
CA TRP A 50 -1.98 8.46 -13.22
C TRP A 50 -1.47 7.22 -13.96
N THR A 51 -0.23 6.85 -13.65
CA THR A 51 0.40 5.61 -14.14
C THR A 51 0.99 4.85 -12.97
N PRO A 52 1.30 3.56 -13.13
CA PRO A 52 1.98 2.81 -12.06
C PRO A 52 3.27 3.47 -11.58
N ALA A 53 4.00 4.15 -12.46
CA ALA A 53 5.23 4.86 -12.08
C ALA A 53 4.97 5.94 -11.03
N ASP A 54 3.80 6.55 -11.03
CA ASP A 54 3.43 7.57 -10.04
C ASP A 54 3.27 6.98 -8.65
N LEU A 55 2.91 5.70 -8.55
CA LEU A 55 2.73 4.99 -7.28
C LEU A 55 4.03 4.42 -6.74
N GLN A 56 5.01 4.19 -7.61
CA GLN A 56 6.25 3.47 -7.31
C GLN A 56 6.99 3.98 -6.08
N PRO A 57 7.25 5.29 -5.91
CA PRO A 57 8.00 5.77 -4.75
C PRO A 57 7.33 5.45 -3.41
N TYR A 58 6.00 5.47 -3.40
CA TYR A 58 5.22 5.23 -2.18
C TYR A 58 5.18 3.76 -1.80
N VAL A 59 5.04 2.90 -2.80
CA VAL A 59 5.10 1.43 -2.58
C VAL A 59 6.49 1.03 -2.12
N GLU A 60 7.54 1.57 -2.73
CA GLU A 60 8.92 1.29 -2.33
C GLU A 60 9.18 1.72 -0.89
N ALA A 61 8.69 2.89 -0.48
CA ALA A 61 8.84 3.36 0.89
C ALA A 61 8.14 2.42 1.88
N ALA A 62 6.95 1.95 1.55
CA ALA A 62 6.22 1.02 2.40
C ALA A 62 6.98 -0.30 2.57
N LEU A 63 7.48 -0.87 1.48
CA LEU A 63 8.25 -2.11 1.54
C LEU A 63 9.57 -1.94 2.29
N GLU A 64 10.25 -0.82 2.09
CA GLU A 64 11.53 -0.54 2.76
C GLU A 64 11.35 -0.42 4.27
N HIS A 65 10.32 0.28 4.71
CA HIS A 65 10.17 0.61 6.13
C HIS A 65 9.32 -0.38 6.92
N PHE A 66 8.30 -0.96 6.31
CA PHE A 66 7.44 -1.96 6.97
C PHE A 66 7.80 -3.39 6.61
N GLY A 67 8.22 -3.64 5.38
CA GLY A 67 8.49 -4.98 4.86
C GLY A 67 7.20 -5.74 4.51
N PRO A 68 7.32 -6.82 3.71
CA PRO A 68 6.15 -7.60 3.27
C PRO A 68 5.29 -8.16 4.39
N SER A 69 5.90 -8.51 5.52
CA SER A 69 5.16 -9.11 6.65
C SER A 69 4.33 -8.12 7.45
N ARG A 70 4.47 -6.82 7.18
CA ARG A 70 3.65 -5.78 7.80
C ARG A 70 2.91 -4.93 6.77
N CYS A 71 2.92 -5.33 5.50
CA CYS A 71 2.12 -4.70 4.45
C CYS A 71 0.99 -5.63 4.02
N MET A 72 -0.18 -5.06 3.75
CA MET A 72 -1.33 -5.83 3.27
C MET A 72 -2.04 -5.08 2.15
N TYR A 73 -2.39 -5.82 1.08
CA TYR A 73 -3.14 -5.28 -0.03
C TYR A 73 -4.58 -4.93 0.35
N GLY A 74 -5.10 -3.85 -0.21
CA GLY A 74 -6.51 -3.50 -0.16
C GLY A 74 -6.93 -2.85 -1.48
N SER A 75 -8.09 -3.21 -2.00
CA SER A 75 -8.59 -2.68 -3.28
C SER A 75 -9.15 -1.27 -3.18
N ASP A 76 -9.65 -0.92 -2.00
CA ASP A 76 -10.40 0.31 -1.77
C ASP A 76 -11.63 0.41 -2.69
N TRP A 77 -12.16 -0.75 -3.10
CA TRP A 77 -13.40 -0.80 -3.88
C TRP A 77 -14.60 -0.48 -2.98
N PRO A 78 -15.59 0.30 -3.40
CA PRO A 78 -15.74 0.86 -4.76
C PRO A 78 -15.10 2.23 -4.97
N VAL A 79 -14.47 2.82 -3.96
CA VAL A 79 -13.87 4.17 -4.08
C VAL A 79 -12.82 4.23 -5.19
N CYS A 80 -12.08 3.15 -5.40
CA CYS A 80 -11.06 3.10 -6.45
C CYS A 80 -11.62 3.36 -7.86
N GLU A 81 -12.92 3.19 -8.07
CA GLU A 81 -13.55 3.46 -9.36
C GLU A 81 -13.55 4.93 -9.75
N LEU A 82 -13.33 5.84 -8.80
CA LEU A 82 -13.14 7.26 -9.11
C LEU A 82 -11.91 7.51 -10.00
N ALA A 83 -10.90 6.66 -9.90
CA ALA A 83 -9.64 6.83 -10.60
C ALA A 83 -9.27 5.68 -11.53
N GLY A 84 -10.12 4.66 -11.63
CA GLY A 84 -9.86 3.49 -12.46
C GLY A 84 -10.86 2.39 -12.22
N SER A 85 -10.35 1.19 -11.98
CA SER A 85 -11.20 0.02 -11.69
C SER A 85 -10.50 -0.86 -10.66
N TYR A 86 -11.21 -1.82 -10.10
CA TYR A 86 -10.62 -2.83 -9.23
C TYR A 86 -9.44 -3.53 -9.93
N ALA A 87 -9.66 -4.00 -11.15
CA ALA A 87 -8.63 -4.73 -11.90
C ALA A 87 -7.40 -3.86 -12.18
N ARG A 88 -7.61 -2.61 -12.54
CA ARG A 88 -6.52 -1.68 -12.83
C ARG A 88 -5.72 -1.34 -11.58
N ALA A 89 -6.39 -1.11 -10.46
CA ALA A 89 -5.72 -0.84 -9.18
C ALA A 89 -4.86 -2.03 -8.75
N HIS A 90 -5.40 -3.24 -8.85
CA HIS A 90 -4.66 -4.46 -8.52
C HIS A 90 -3.45 -4.66 -9.43
N ALA A 91 -3.63 -4.51 -10.75
CA ALA A 91 -2.55 -4.67 -11.72
C ALA A 91 -1.44 -3.63 -11.51
N ALA A 92 -1.80 -2.39 -11.19
CA ALA A 92 -0.84 -1.34 -10.92
C ALA A 92 0.01 -1.66 -9.69
N LEU A 93 -0.60 -2.15 -8.62
CA LEU A 93 0.14 -2.57 -7.44
C LEU A 93 1.09 -3.72 -7.76
N ARG A 94 0.62 -4.72 -8.49
CA ARG A 94 1.48 -5.83 -8.93
C ARG A 94 2.70 -5.34 -9.69
N GLU A 95 2.52 -4.40 -10.60
CA GLU A 95 3.60 -3.83 -11.38
C GLU A 95 4.60 -3.06 -10.51
N THR A 96 4.11 -2.23 -9.57
CA THR A 96 4.97 -1.45 -8.68
C THR A 96 5.74 -2.30 -7.68
N LEU A 97 5.20 -3.45 -7.28
CA LEU A 97 5.89 -4.37 -6.38
C LEU A 97 7.06 -5.07 -7.09
N GLY A 98 7.02 -5.19 -8.41
CA GLY A 98 8.07 -5.86 -9.18
C GLY A 98 8.18 -7.34 -8.86
N GLU A 99 9.41 -7.86 -8.89
CA GLU A 99 9.67 -9.26 -8.60
C GLU A 99 9.71 -9.50 -7.10
N LEU A 100 8.79 -10.34 -6.63
CA LEU A 100 8.72 -10.78 -5.24
C LEU A 100 8.88 -12.29 -5.20
N SER A 101 9.43 -12.80 -4.09
CA SER A 101 9.37 -14.23 -3.83
C SER A 101 7.91 -14.66 -3.64
N GLY A 102 7.63 -15.96 -3.78
CA GLY A 102 6.30 -16.50 -3.51
C GLY A 102 5.84 -16.21 -2.08
N GLU A 103 6.77 -16.24 -1.13
CA GLU A 103 6.51 -15.92 0.28
C GLU A 103 6.14 -14.47 0.48
N GLU A 104 6.89 -13.56 -0.12
CA GLU A 104 6.62 -12.12 -0.03
C GLU A 104 5.28 -11.75 -0.67
N SER A 105 5.00 -12.33 -1.83
CA SER A 105 3.72 -12.13 -2.51
C SER A 105 2.55 -12.63 -1.66
N PHE A 106 2.68 -13.83 -1.08
CA PHE A 106 1.68 -14.38 -0.17
C PHE A 106 1.44 -13.44 1.02
N GLU A 107 2.51 -12.93 1.65
CA GLU A 107 2.39 -12.04 2.78
C GLU A 107 1.57 -10.80 2.43
N ILE A 108 1.92 -10.12 1.34
CA ILE A 108 1.26 -8.87 0.95
C ILE A 108 -0.21 -9.08 0.58
N PHE A 109 -0.51 -10.13 -0.17
CA PHE A 109 -1.86 -10.34 -0.69
C PHE A 109 -2.76 -11.19 0.21
N GLU A 110 -2.21 -11.85 1.23
CA GLU A 110 -3.01 -12.73 2.08
C GLU A 110 -2.50 -12.83 3.52
N GLY A 111 -1.26 -13.27 3.72
CA GLY A 111 -0.74 -13.67 5.02
C GLY A 111 -0.76 -12.59 6.08
N THR A 112 -0.31 -11.39 5.75
CA THR A 112 -0.27 -10.26 6.67
C THR A 112 -1.67 -9.90 7.17
N ALA A 113 -2.64 -9.82 6.26
CA ALA A 113 -4.03 -9.51 6.63
C ALA A 113 -4.64 -10.61 7.49
N ARG A 114 -4.38 -11.88 7.17
CA ARG A 114 -4.86 -12.98 7.98
C ARG A 114 -4.37 -12.90 9.41
N ARG A 115 -3.09 -12.63 9.60
CA ARG A 115 -2.52 -12.50 10.95
C ARG A 115 -3.06 -11.28 11.68
N PHE A 116 -3.11 -10.15 10.99
CA PHE A 116 -3.58 -8.91 11.61
C PHE A 116 -5.03 -9.00 12.08
N TYR A 117 -5.90 -9.53 11.22
CA TYR A 117 -7.33 -9.62 11.52
C TYR A 117 -7.73 -10.92 12.21
N GLY A 118 -6.79 -11.83 12.44
CA GLY A 118 -7.08 -13.11 13.10
C GLY A 118 -7.98 -14.03 12.28
N ILE A 119 -7.79 -14.04 10.95
CA ILE A 119 -8.59 -14.87 10.05
C ILE A 119 -7.97 -16.26 9.94
N ALA A 120 -8.74 -17.28 10.39
CA ALA A 120 -8.35 -18.68 10.24
C ALA A 120 -8.80 -19.24 8.89
N ASP A 121 -8.23 -20.40 8.52
CA ASP A 121 -8.61 -21.12 7.30
C ASP A 121 -10.01 -21.74 7.42
#